data_ba85475ea6db07c96508e7c00e32b93f
#
_entry.id   ba85475ea6db07c96508e7c00e32b93f
#
_cell.length_a   1.000
_cell.length_b   1.000
_cell.length_c   1.000
_cell.angle_alpha   90.00
_cell.angle_beta   90.00
_cell.angle_gamma   90.00
#
_symmetry.space_group_name_H-M   'P 1'
#
loop_
_entity.id
_entity.type
_entity.pdbx_description
1 polymer ?
#
loop_
_entity_poly.entity_id
_entity_poly.type
_entity_poly.pdbx_seq_one_letter_code
_entity_poly.pdbx_strand_id
1 'polypeptide(L)'
;LVPALLEGCVTHVRDRGEFAAEARTLLDLGERYPGDAGVLAALLLNRVVLAPGECLYQPAGSPHSYLSGCGVELMANSDNVLRCGLTPKHVDVPELLRVLDFTPGTPPRLSPQGAGPVTSFAPSEHFSLVRCAFEGLDAGQVPVDVGVDGPRIVVTVAGAVRLRSSRGQEHVVARGAAAWIPACDGPVEVAPVETPALAFVAADGLGR
;
A
#
# COMPACT_ATOMS: atom_id res chain seq x y z
N LEU A 1 18.92 -1.07 26.74
CA LEU A 1 19.29 -0.68 25.37
C LEU A 1 18.39 0.41 24.82
N VAL A 2 17.03 0.25 24.84
CA VAL A 2 16.10 1.25 24.29
C VAL A 2 16.32 2.66 24.87
N PRO A 3 16.38 2.88 26.20
CA PRO A 3 16.63 4.22 26.73
C PRO A 3 17.93 4.85 26.25
N ALA A 4 19.03 4.10 26.24
CA ALA A 4 20.31 4.61 25.77
C ALA A 4 20.31 4.97 24.28
N LEU A 5 19.58 4.20 23.45
CA LEU A 5 19.38 4.53 22.04
C LEU A 5 18.62 5.86 21.91
N LEU A 6 17.53 6.03 22.65
CA LEU A 6 16.70 7.23 22.58
C LEU A 6 17.45 8.49 23.05
N GLU A 7 18.30 8.39 24.07
CA GLU A 7 19.20 9.48 24.46
C GLU A 7 20.13 9.89 23.31
N GLY A 8 20.74 8.94 22.61
CA GLY A 8 21.56 9.20 21.43
C GLY A 8 20.74 9.87 20.30
N CYS A 9 19.50 9.43 20.11
CA CYS A 9 18.60 10.01 19.09
C CYS A 9 18.29 11.49 19.38
N VAL A 10 18.10 11.89 20.64
CA VAL A 10 17.88 13.31 21.02
C VAL A 10 19.02 14.18 20.53
N THR A 11 20.27 13.76 20.75
CA THR A 11 21.46 14.48 20.29
C THR A 11 21.51 14.56 18.77
N HIS A 12 21.27 13.44 18.05
CA HIS A 12 21.26 13.41 16.59
C HIS A 12 20.23 14.33 15.96
N VAL A 13 19.03 14.37 16.52
CA VAL A 13 17.95 15.27 16.05
C VAL A 13 18.33 16.74 16.29
N ARG A 14 18.87 17.07 17.48
CA ARG A 14 19.29 18.42 17.83
C ARG A 14 20.39 18.94 16.92
N ASP A 15 21.39 18.11 16.67
CA ASP A 15 22.58 18.48 15.92
C ASP A 15 22.37 18.34 14.38
N ARG A 16 21.17 17.95 13.93
CA ARG A 16 20.82 17.72 12.52
C ARG A 16 21.80 16.79 11.79
N GLY A 17 22.21 15.73 12.49
CA GLY A 17 23.13 14.72 11.95
C GLY A 17 22.55 13.98 10.74
N GLU A 18 23.37 13.18 10.09
CA GLU A 18 23.04 12.42 8.88
C GLU A 18 21.76 11.57 9.04
N PHE A 19 21.55 10.95 10.22
CA PHE A 19 20.37 10.10 10.52
C PHE A 19 19.32 10.81 11.39
N ALA A 20 19.19 12.13 11.28
CA ALA A 20 18.26 12.89 12.11
C ALA A 20 16.79 12.52 11.87
N ALA A 21 16.43 12.11 10.65
CA ALA A 21 15.07 11.68 10.30
C ALA A 21 14.72 10.31 10.92
N GLU A 22 15.65 9.37 10.86
CA GLU A 22 15.55 8.05 11.48
C GLU A 22 15.53 8.19 13.01
N ALA A 23 16.41 9.00 13.59
CA ALA A 23 16.43 9.29 15.01
C ALA A 23 15.10 9.90 15.51
N ARG A 24 14.51 10.81 14.75
CA ARG A 24 13.17 11.35 15.08
C ARG A 24 12.11 10.25 15.06
N THR A 25 12.11 9.39 14.05
CA THR A 25 11.20 8.24 13.98
C THR A 25 11.34 7.35 15.21
N LEU A 26 12.57 7.06 15.65
CA LEU A 26 12.78 6.22 16.84
C LEU A 26 12.28 6.90 18.13
N LEU A 27 12.43 8.21 18.25
CA LEU A 27 11.86 8.97 19.39
C LEU A 27 10.34 8.88 19.40
N ASP A 28 9.68 9.08 18.26
CA ASP A 28 8.23 8.97 18.11
C ASP A 28 7.73 7.57 18.45
N LEU A 29 8.45 6.52 18.02
CA LEU A 29 8.14 5.14 18.32
C LEU A 29 8.38 4.81 19.80
N GLY A 30 9.47 5.30 20.39
CA GLY A 30 9.77 5.12 21.81
C GLY A 30 8.76 5.78 22.74
N GLU A 31 8.18 6.92 22.34
CA GLU A 31 7.09 7.58 23.06
C GLU A 31 5.78 6.77 22.98
N ARG A 32 5.44 6.23 21.80
CA ARG A 32 4.21 5.46 21.59
C ARG A 32 4.26 4.05 22.21
N TYR A 33 5.46 3.45 22.24
CA TYR A 33 5.69 2.06 22.69
C TYR A 33 6.85 2.01 23.69
N PRO A 34 6.67 2.54 24.92
CA PRO A 34 7.75 2.63 25.90
C PRO A 34 8.33 1.25 26.24
N GLY A 35 9.63 1.11 26.03
CA GLY A 35 10.37 -0.12 26.36
C GLY A 35 10.24 -1.26 25.36
N ASP A 36 9.44 -1.11 24.29
CA ASP A 36 9.28 -2.15 23.27
C ASP A 36 10.59 -2.32 22.46
N ALA A 37 11.06 -3.57 22.37
CA ALA A 37 12.26 -3.90 21.59
C ALA A 37 12.12 -3.63 20.08
N GLY A 38 10.88 -3.53 19.56
CA GLY A 38 10.59 -3.13 18.19
C GLY A 38 11.16 -1.76 17.82
N VAL A 39 11.41 -0.88 18.80
CA VAL A 39 12.12 0.39 18.58
C VAL A 39 13.56 0.13 18.09
N LEU A 40 14.23 -0.88 18.65
CA LEU A 40 15.58 -1.29 18.18
C LEU A 40 15.52 -1.93 16.81
N ALA A 41 14.49 -2.76 16.55
CA ALA A 41 14.29 -3.37 15.25
C ALA A 41 14.04 -2.30 14.16
N ALA A 42 13.28 -1.26 14.47
CA ALA A 42 13.02 -0.16 13.53
C ALA A 42 14.27 0.57 13.07
N LEU A 43 15.34 0.62 13.89
CA LEU A 43 16.62 1.19 13.50
C LEU A 43 17.29 0.40 12.36
N LEU A 44 17.02 -0.90 12.26
CA LEU A 44 17.59 -1.79 11.25
C LEU A 44 16.80 -1.80 9.94
N LEU A 45 15.64 -1.15 9.91
CA LEU A 45 14.77 -1.09 8.74
C LEU A 45 15.05 0.17 7.90
N ASN A 46 14.82 0.05 6.60
CA ASN A 46 14.89 1.20 5.70
C ASN A 46 13.73 2.16 5.96
N ARG A 47 14.04 3.42 6.24
CA ARG A 47 13.03 4.48 6.26
C ARG A 47 12.71 4.91 4.83
N VAL A 48 11.50 4.65 4.37
CA VAL A 48 11.07 4.94 3.00
C VAL A 48 10.00 6.03 2.99
N VAL A 49 10.14 6.99 2.09
CA VAL A 49 9.12 7.99 1.79
C VAL A 49 8.64 7.72 0.36
N LEU A 50 7.33 7.59 0.20
CA LEU A 50 6.67 7.42 -1.10
C LEU A 50 5.98 8.70 -1.50
N ALA A 51 6.19 9.14 -2.72
CA ALA A 51 5.40 10.18 -3.36
C ALA A 51 4.03 9.60 -3.82
N PRO A 52 3.02 10.45 -4.05
CA PRO A 52 1.75 10.01 -4.61
C PRO A 52 1.94 9.22 -5.91
N GLY A 53 1.37 8.03 -5.99
CA GLY A 53 1.48 7.14 -7.15
C GLY A 53 2.70 6.20 -7.14
N GLU A 54 3.62 6.34 -6.20
CA GLU A 54 4.67 5.35 -5.98
C GLU A 54 4.16 4.11 -5.24
N CYS A 55 4.75 2.98 -5.52
CA CYS A 55 4.38 1.69 -4.94
C CYS A 55 5.62 0.93 -4.45
N LEU A 56 5.48 0.24 -3.33
CA LEU A 56 6.43 -0.74 -2.84
C LEU A 56 5.83 -2.14 -2.90
N TYR A 57 6.64 -3.11 -3.24
CA TYR A 57 6.32 -4.51 -3.06
C TYR A 57 7.02 -5.04 -1.81
N GLN A 58 6.25 -5.69 -0.94
CA GLN A 58 6.77 -6.32 0.25
C GLN A 58 6.64 -7.85 0.14
N PRO A 59 7.74 -8.56 -0.12
CA PRO A 59 7.73 -10.01 -0.15
C PRO A 59 7.47 -10.60 1.23
N ALA A 60 7.04 -11.85 1.27
CA ALA A 60 6.90 -12.59 2.52
C ALA A 60 8.23 -12.61 3.29
N GLY A 61 8.15 -12.57 4.63
CA GLY A 61 9.33 -12.52 5.50
C GLY A 61 9.94 -11.11 5.67
N SER A 62 9.46 -10.10 4.94
CA SER A 62 9.96 -8.73 5.03
C SER A 62 9.16 -7.92 6.06
N PRO A 63 9.75 -7.58 7.23
CA PRO A 63 9.05 -6.78 8.24
C PRO A 63 8.89 -5.33 7.77
N HIS A 64 7.72 -4.77 7.99
CA HIS A 64 7.42 -3.39 7.62
C HIS A 64 6.40 -2.76 8.57
N SER A 65 6.33 -1.45 8.57
CA SER A 65 5.37 -0.67 9.33
C SER A 65 5.09 0.67 8.66
N TYR A 66 3.86 1.15 8.78
CA TYR A 66 3.47 2.48 8.34
C TYR A 66 3.70 3.50 9.45
N LEU A 67 4.44 4.56 9.14
CA LEU A 67 4.72 5.64 10.08
C LEU A 67 3.66 6.74 9.99
N SER A 68 3.31 7.17 8.78
CA SER A 68 2.31 8.21 8.55
C SER A 68 1.89 8.22 7.08
N GLY A 69 0.76 8.89 6.80
CA GLY A 69 0.24 9.05 5.44
C GLY A 69 -0.97 8.18 5.16
N CYS A 70 -1.39 8.14 3.89
CA CYS A 70 -2.49 7.33 3.39
C CYS A 70 -2.00 6.52 2.19
N GLY A 71 -2.39 5.27 2.13
CA GLY A 71 -2.03 4.36 1.05
C GLY A 71 -3.14 3.34 0.77
N VAL A 72 -3.04 2.69 -0.38
CA VAL A 72 -3.83 1.51 -0.72
C VAL A 72 -2.91 0.30 -0.62
N GLU A 73 -3.30 -0.65 0.20
CA GLU A 73 -2.58 -1.90 0.41
C GLU A 73 -3.39 -3.06 -0.12
N LEU A 74 -2.72 -3.99 -0.79
CA LEU A 74 -3.28 -5.23 -1.30
C LEU A 74 -2.37 -6.38 -0.89
N MET A 75 -2.94 -7.44 -0.36
CA MET A 75 -2.24 -8.66 0.03
C MET A 75 -2.81 -9.87 -0.70
N ALA A 76 -1.98 -10.92 -0.83
CA ALA A 76 -2.47 -12.25 -1.19
C ALA A 76 -3.46 -12.75 -0.12
N ASN A 77 -4.41 -13.58 -0.54
CA ASN A 77 -5.46 -14.11 0.34
C ASN A 77 -4.89 -15.17 1.32
N SER A 78 -4.26 -14.68 2.36
CA SER A 78 -3.76 -15.49 3.49
C SER A 78 -3.92 -14.70 4.78
N ASP A 79 -4.08 -15.38 5.91
CA ASP A 79 -4.22 -14.75 7.24
C ASP A 79 -3.10 -15.24 8.20
N ASN A 80 -1.89 -15.35 7.67
CA ASN A 80 -0.71 -15.80 8.40
C ASN A 80 0.24 -14.67 8.78
N VAL A 81 -0.33 -13.50 9.09
CA VAL A 81 0.43 -12.30 9.47
C VAL A 81 0.97 -12.41 10.89
N LEU A 82 2.30 -12.35 11.04
CA LEU A 82 2.99 -12.26 12.32
C LEU A 82 3.26 -10.80 12.70
N ARG A 83 3.35 -10.56 14.03
CA ARG A 83 3.70 -9.23 14.58
C ARG A 83 5.16 -9.23 15.02
N CYS A 84 5.88 -8.13 14.69
CA CYS A 84 7.30 -8.00 14.98
C CYS A 84 7.60 -7.13 16.23
N GLY A 85 6.60 -6.51 16.81
CA GLY A 85 6.71 -5.52 17.88
C GLY A 85 5.91 -4.26 17.57
N LEU A 86 6.06 -3.21 18.37
CA LEU A 86 5.36 -1.93 18.24
C LEU A 86 3.82 -2.13 18.19
N THR A 87 3.31 -3.01 19.04
CA THR A 87 1.90 -3.40 19.04
C THR A 87 1.51 -3.97 20.40
N PRO A 88 0.26 -3.74 20.85
CA PRO A 88 -0.27 -4.45 22.04
C PRO A 88 -0.68 -5.89 21.75
N LYS A 89 -0.65 -6.34 20.49
CA LYS A 89 -1.02 -7.71 20.09
C LYS A 89 0.11 -8.68 20.44
N HIS A 90 -0.25 -9.97 20.58
CA HIS A 90 0.72 -11.03 20.83
C HIS A 90 1.79 -11.09 19.73
N VAL A 91 3.05 -11.25 20.15
CA VAL A 91 4.21 -11.47 19.27
C VAL A 91 4.75 -12.87 19.53
N ASP A 92 4.64 -13.75 18.55
CA ASP A 92 5.24 -15.08 18.59
C ASP A 92 6.69 -14.98 18.10
N VAL A 93 7.61 -14.73 19.04
CA VAL A 93 9.03 -14.53 18.72
C VAL A 93 9.69 -15.77 18.08
N PRO A 94 9.48 -17.01 18.58
CA PRO A 94 10.02 -18.19 17.94
C PRO A 94 9.60 -18.36 16.49
N GLU A 95 8.31 -18.20 16.20
CA GLU A 95 7.80 -18.32 14.82
C GLU A 95 8.27 -17.15 13.96
N LEU A 96 8.28 -15.94 14.50
CA LEU A 96 8.79 -14.76 13.80
C LEU A 96 10.24 -14.98 13.33
N LEU A 97 11.12 -15.42 14.21
CA LEU A 97 12.54 -15.65 13.88
C LEU A 97 12.73 -16.78 12.85
N ARG A 98 11.77 -17.70 12.75
CA ARG A 98 11.80 -18.78 11.76
C ARG A 98 11.47 -18.30 10.34
N VAL A 99 10.63 -17.27 10.20
CA VAL A 99 10.09 -16.84 8.90
C VAL A 99 10.68 -15.53 8.40
N LEU A 100 11.35 -14.74 9.26
CA LEU A 100 11.97 -13.49 8.84
C LEU A 100 13.10 -13.73 7.84
N ASP A 101 13.11 -12.91 6.79
CA ASP A 101 14.26 -12.77 5.91
C ASP A 101 15.17 -11.68 6.47
N PHE A 102 16.38 -12.09 6.88
CA PHE A 102 17.41 -11.20 7.40
C PHE A 102 18.37 -10.68 6.33
N THR A 103 18.11 -10.96 5.06
CA THR A 103 18.93 -10.49 3.95
C THR A 103 18.85 -8.97 3.84
N PRO A 104 19.99 -8.25 3.96
CA PRO A 104 19.98 -6.80 3.80
C PRO A 104 19.63 -6.42 2.36
N GLY A 105 18.80 -5.39 2.21
CA GLY A 105 18.43 -4.94 0.87
C GLY A 105 17.62 -3.65 0.88
N THR A 106 17.44 -3.10 -0.31
CA THR A 106 16.54 -1.97 -0.51
C THR A 106 15.16 -2.50 -0.88
N PRO A 107 14.07 -2.00 -0.25
CA PRO A 107 12.73 -2.42 -0.59
C PRO A 107 12.42 -2.21 -2.07
N PRO A 108 11.88 -3.22 -2.78
CA PRO A 108 11.58 -3.11 -4.20
C PRO A 108 10.53 -2.03 -4.48
N ARG A 109 10.91 -0.97 -5.20
CA ARG A 109 9.97 0.00 -5.75
C ARG A 109 9.42 -0.51 -7.06
N LEU A 110 8.11 -0.46 -7.23
CA LEU A 110 7.45 -0.85 -8.47
C LEU A 110 7.23 0.39 -9.33
N SER A 111 7.61 0.28 -10.60
CA SER A 111 7.23 1.24 -11.61
C SER A 111 5.86 0.87 -12.16
N PRO A 112 4.92 1.83 -12.27
CA PRO A 112 3.63 1.58 -12.89
C PRO A 112 3.81 1.21 -14.36
N GLN A 113 3.03 0.25 -14.83
CA GLN A 113 2.93 -0.11 -16.24
C GLN A 113 1.70 0.55 -16.86
N GLY A 114 1.79 0.95 -18.12
CA GLY A 114 0.72 1.64 -18.83
C GLY A 114 0.97 3.14 -18.97
N ALA A 115 0.06 3.81 -19.64
CA ALA A 115 0.09 5.25 -19.91
C ALA A 115 -1.32 5.85 -19.77
N GLY A 116 -1.38 7.18 -19.57
CA GLY A 116 -2.63 7.90 -19.43
C GLY A 116 -3.28 7.67 -18.05
N PRO A 117 -4.63 7.64 -17.99
CA PRO A 117 -5.34 7.59 -16.72
C PRO A 117 -5.26 6.23 -16.03
N VAL A 118 -4.88 5.16 -16.74
CA VAL A 118 -4.81 3.81 -16.19
C VAL A 118 -3.37 3.34 -16.12
N THR A 119 -2.94 2.99 -14.94
CA THR A 119 -1.63 2.37 -14.71
C THR A 119 -1.80 1.14 -13.82
N SER A 120 -0.98 0.12 -14.04
CA SER A 120 -1.06 -1.14 -13.30
C SER A 120 0.25 -1.46 -12.58
N PHE A 121 0.11 -2.18 -11.48
CA PHE A 121 1.18 -2.79 -10.70
C PHE A 121 0.86 -4.28 -10.59
N ALA A 122 1.75 -5.12 -11.09
CA ALA A 122 1.58 -6.57 -11.07
C ALA A 122 2.81 -7.23 -10.45
N PRO A 123 2.97 -7.13 -9.13
CA PRO A 123 4.19 -7.57 -8.44
C PRO A 123 4.31 -9.09 -8.33
N SER A 124 3.21 -9.81 -8.44
CA SER A 124 3.17 -11.27 -8.25
C SER A 124 2.09 -11.91 -9.13
N GLU A 125 2.11 -13.24 -9.18
CA GLU A 125 1.06 -14.04 -9.81
C GLU A 125 -0.24 -14.12 -8.99
N HIS A 126 -0.23 -13.63 -7.75
CA HIS A 126 -1.36 -13.77 -6.83
C HIS A 126 -2.36 -12.63 -6.91
N PHE A 127 -1.91 -11.44 -7.30
CA PHE A 127 -2.77 -10.26 -7.41
C PHE A 127 -2.19 -9.19 -8.32
N SER A 128 -3.05 -8.29 -8.76
CA SER A 128 -2.69 -7.07 -9.47
C SER A 128 -3.47 -5.88 -8.91
N LEU A 129 -2.87 -4.70 -9.01
CA LEU A 129 -3.47 -3.43 -8.61
C LEU A 129 -3.45 -2.47 -9.81
N VAL A 130 -4.62 -1.98 -10.19
CA VAL A 130 -4.78 -0.96 -11.23
C VAL A 130 -5.13 0.36 -10.57
N ARG A 131 -4.43 1.41 -10.94
CA ARG A 131 -4.72 2.79 -10.54
C ARG A 131 -5.40 3.51 -11.71
N CYS A 132 -6.61 4.02 -11.47
CA CYS A 132 -7.38 4.84 -12.38
C CYS A 132 -7.38 6.28 -11.85
N ALA A 133 -6.60 7.17 -12.47
CA ALA A 133 -6.45 8.57 -12.06
C ALA A 133 -6.92 9.48 -13.20
N PHE A 134 -8.01 10.18 -12.98
CA PHE A 134 -8.63 11.08 -13.93
C PHE A 134 -8.41 12.52 -13.49
N GLU A 135 -7.31 13.13 -13.96
CA GLU A 135 -6.96 14.52 -13.69
C GLU A 135 -7.08 15.32 -14.99
N GLY A 136 -7.83 16.43 -14.97
CA GLY A 136 -7.96 17.31 -16.12
C GLY A 136 -8.69 16.74 -17.34
N LEU A 137 -9.36 15.61 -17.20
CA LEU A 137 -10.18 15.00 -18.24
C LEU A 137 -11.65 15.46 -18.05
N ASP A 138 -12.33 15.78 -19.15
CA ASP A 138 -13.76 16.08 -19.11
C ASP A 138 -14.54 14.85 -18.65
N ALA A 139 -15.51 15.05 -17.74
CA ALA A 139 -16.41 14.00 -17.30
C ALA A 139 -17.15 13.44 -18.52
N GLY A 140 -16.85 12.20 -18.88
CA GLY A 140 -17.41 11.53 -20.06
C GLY A 140 -16.39 11.25 -21.18
N GLN A 141 -15.19 11.78 -21.10
CA GLN A 141 -14.11 11.37 -21.98
C GLN A 141 -13.54 10.04 -21.51
N VAL A 142 -13.84 9.02 -22.27
CA VAL A 142 -13.21 7.70 -22.32
C VAL A 142 -13.47 6.84 -21.09
N PRO A 143 -14.47 5.97 -21.14
CA PRO A 143 -14.45 4.79 -20.30
C PRO A 143 -13.18 4.00 -20.61
N VAL A 144 -12.42 3.68 -19.59
CA VAL A 144 -11.18 2.89 -19.72
C VAL A 144 -11.45 1.47 -19.25
N ASP A 145 -11.12 0.51 -20.08
CA ASP A 145 -11.06 -0.88 -19.65
C ASP A 145 -9.87 -1.02 -18.67
N VAL A 146 -10.15 -1.58 -17.52
CA VAL A 146 -9.09 -1.78 -16.52
C VAL A 146 -8.15 -2.92 -16.85
N GLY A 147 -8.42 -3.68 -17.94
CA GLY A 147 -7.50 -4.67 -18.50
C GLY A 147 -7.20 -5.86 -17.57
N VAL A 148 -8.08 -6.15 -16.62
CA VAL A 148 -7.95 -7.27 -15.70
C VAL A 148 -9.25 -8.08 -15.69
N ASP A 149 -9.11 -9.39 -15.80
CA ASP A 149 -10.20 -10.35 -15.71
C ASP A 149 -10.35 -10.91 -14.28
N GLY A 150 -11.33 -11.77 -14.10
CA GLY A 150 -11.58 -12.40 -12.82
C GLY A 150 -12.40 -11.53 -11.85
N PRO A 151 -12.46 -11.93 -10.57
CA PRO A 151 -13.12 -11.15 -9.53
C PRO A 151 -12.30 -9.90 -9.18
N ARG A 152 -12.98 -8.77 -8.98
CA ARG A 152 -12.34 -7.47 -8.73
C ARG A 152 -13.02 -6.71 -7.62
N ILE A 153 -12.24 -5.89 -6.94
CA ILE A 153 -12.76 -4.89 -6.01
C ILE A 153 -12.31 -3.52 -6.49
N VAL A 154 -13.26 -2.60 -6.63
CA VAL A 154 -12.98 -1.19 -6.90
C VAL A 154 -13.16 -0.38 -5.65
N VAL A 155 -12.20 0.49 -5.34
CA VAL A 155 -12.28 1.46 -4.24
C VAL A 155 -12.02 2.85 -4.79
N THR A 156 -12.94 3.79 -4.53
CA THR A 156 -12.76 5.20 -4.92
C THR A 156 -12.23 6.01 -3.75
N VAL A 157 -11.07 6.66 -3.93
CA VAL A 157 -10.41 7.45 -2.89
C VAL A 157 -10.56 8.97 -3.08
N ALA A 158 -10.85 9.42 -4.31
CA ALA A 158 -11.18 10.82 -4.60
C ALA A 158 -12.23 10.90 -5.71
N GLY A 159 -13.11 11.88 -5.65
CA GLY A 159 -14.21 12.07 -6.60
C GLY A 159 -15.20 10.90 -6.60
N ALA A 160 -15.75 10.59 -7.75
CA ALA A 160 -16.61 9.45 -8.00
C ALA A 160 -16.31 8.82 -9.37
N VAL A 161 -16.42 7.50 -9.47
CA VAL A 161 -16.28 6.78 -10.73
C VAL A 161 -17.55 6.02 -11.05
N ARG A 162 -17.84 5.88 -12.34
CA ARG A 162 -18.87 5.03 -12.89
C ARG A 162 -18.25 3.76 -13.43
N LEU A 163 -18.78 2.63 -13.01
CA LEU A 163 -18.49 1.32 -13.54
C LEU A 163 -19.56 0.97 -14.56
N ARG A 164 -19.15 0.45 -15.73
CA ARG A 164 -20.08 -0.02 -16.76
C ARG A 164 -19.65 -1.41 -17.22
N SER A 165 -20.55 -2.37 -17.05
CA SER A 165 -20.34 -3.74 -17.52
C SER A 165 -20.58 -3.86 -19.02
N SER A 166 -20.04 -4.91 -19.64
CA SER A 166 -20.30 -5.26 -21.04
C SER A 166 -21.81 -5.51 -21.34
N ARG A 167 -22.61 -5.75 -20.30
CA ARG A 167 -24.07 -5.91 -20.40
C ARG A 167 -24.85 -4.61 -20.25
N GLY A 168 -24.14 -3.47 -20.15
CA GLY A 168 -24.73 -2.15 -20.03
C GLY A 168 -25.25 -1.80 -18.62
N GLN A 169 -24.96 -2.61 -17.61
CA GLN A 169 -25.23 -2.26 -16.21
C GLN A 169 -24.26 -1.16 -15.75
N GLU A 170 -24.80 -0.17 -15.07
CA GLU A 170 -24.00 0.93 -14.54
C GLU A 170 -24.11 1.02 -13.02
N HIS A 171 -23.00 1.33 -12.37
CA HIS A 171 -22.93 1.57 -10.94
C HIS A 171 -21.96 2.71 -10.64
N VAL A 172 -22.37 3.64 -9.76
CA VAL A 172 -21.50 4.75 -9.33
C VAL A 172 -20.89 4.42 -7.98
N VAL A 173 -19.56 4.50 -7.91
CA VAL A 173 -18.79 4.30 -6.68
C VAL A 173 -18.27 5.66 -6.23
N ALA A 174 -18.89 6.21 -5.20
CA ALA A 174 -18.52 7.49 -4.62
C ALA A 174 -17.23 7.37 -3.78
N ARG A 175 -16.63 8.51 -3.45
CA ARG A 175 -15.47 8.57 -2.55
C ARG A 175 -15.72 7.82 -1.25
N GLY A 176 -14.76 6.96 -0.87
CA GLY A 176 -14.82 6.13 0.34
C GLY A 176 -15.70 4.88 0.21
N ALA A 177 -16.35 4.69 -0.92
CA ALA A 177 -17.11 3.48 -1.21
C ALA A 177 -16.27 2.46 -1.99
N ALA A 178 -16.71 1.20 -1.94
CA ALA A 178 -16.16 0.11 -2.71
C ALA A 178 -17.26 -0.65 -3.43
N ALA A 179 -16.92 -1.30 -4.54
CA ALA A 179 -17.80 -2.19 -5.29
C ALA A 179 -17.09 -3.50 -5.59
N TRP A 180 -17.81 -4.61 -5.44
CA TRP A 180 -17.38 -5.93 -5.88
C TRP A 180 -17.85 -6.16 -7.32
N ILE A 181 -16.96 -6.64 -8.17
CA ILE A 181 -17.23 -7.03 -9.55
C ILE A 181 -16.98 -8.54 -9.67
N PRO A 182 -18.03 -9.36 -9.81
CA PRO A 182 -17.87 -10.80 -10.02
C PRO A 182 -17.17 -11.10 -11.35
N ALA A 183 -16.45 -12.21 -11.42
CA ALA A 183 -15.82 -12.66 -12.67
C ALA A 183 -16.80 -12.82 -13.83
N CYS A 184 -18.06 -13.19 -13.54
CA CYS A 184 -19.10 -13.39 -14.55
C CYS A 184 -19.62 -12.10 -15.22
N ASP A 185 -19.26 -10.91 -14.70
CA ASP A 185 -19.65 -9.64 -15.32
C ASP A 185 -18.76 -9.29 -16.53
N GLY A 186 -17.66 -10.04 -16.71
CA GLY A 186 -16.74 -9.83 -17.82
C GLY A 186 -16.00 -8.48 -17.73
N PRO A 187 -15.57 -7.92 -18.86
CA PRO A 187 -14.91 -6.63 -18.92
C PRO A 187 -15.78 -5.51 -18.33
N VAL A 188 -15.14 -4.62 -17.56
CA VAL A 188 -15.79 -3.46 -16.93
C VAL A 188 -15.00 -2.21 -17.25
N GLU A 189 -15.69 -1.23 -17.77
CA GLU A 189 -15.15 0.11 -18.01
C GLU A 189 -15.29 0.97 -16.76
N VAL A 190 -14.29 1.79 -16.49
CA VAL A 190 -14.26 2.78 -15.42
C VAL A 190 -14.18 4.17 -16.04
N ALA A 191 -15.08 5.06 -15.66
CA ALA A 191 -15.09 6.45 -16.11
C ALA A 191 -15.29 7.39 -14.92
N PRO A 192 -14.72 8.61 -14.93
CA PRO A 192 -15.00 9.59 -13.91
C PRO A 192 -16.44 10.10 -14.03
N VAL A 193 -17.13 10.27 -12.90
CA VAL A 193 -18.40 11.01 -12.82
C VAL A 193 -18.12 12.50 -12.69
N GLU A 194 -17.05 12.82 -11.94
CA GLU A 194 -16.52 14.16 -11.73
C GLU A 194 -14.99 14.10 -11.67
N THR A 195 -14.32 15.18 -11.99
CA THR A 195 -12.84 15.27 -11.93
C THR A 195 -12.42 16.33 -10.93
N PRO A 196 -11.33 16.13 -10.18
CA PRO A 196 -10.46 14.94 -10.25
C PRO A 196 -11.10 13.72 -9.61
N ALA A 197 -10.86 12.52 -10.17
CA ALA A 197 -11.26 11.25 -9.59
C ALA A 197 -10.08 10.28 -9.52
N LEU A 198 -10.02 9.50 -8.45
CA LEU A 198 -9.01 8.47 -8.23
C LEU A 198 -9.65 7.22 -7.66
N ALA A 199 -9.50 6.11 -8.37
CA ALA A 199 -9.93 4.81 -7.95
C ALA A 199 -8.82 3.77 -8.11
N PHE A 200 -8.91 2.71 -7.33
CA PHE A 200 -8.05 1.55 -7.45
C PHE A 200 -8.88 0.31 -7.70
N VAL A 201 -8.41 -0.56 -8.57
CA VAL A 201 -9.02 -1.85 -8.87
C VAL A 201 -8.04 -2.94 -8.47
N ALA A 202 -8.44 -3.76 -7.52
CA ALA A 202 -7.71 -4.96 -7.13
C ALA A 202 -8.29 -6.16 -7.84
N ALA A 203 -7.45 -7.01 -8.40
CA ALA A 203 -7.83 -8.27 -9.02
C ALA A 203 -6.92 -9.40 -8.54
N ASP A 204 -7.38 -10.66 -8.68
CA ASP A 204 -6.51 -11.80 -8.54
C ASP A 204 -5.47 -11.86 -9.69
N GLY A 205 -4.45 -12.68 -9.54
CA GLY A 205 -3.41 -12.85 -10.56
C GLY A 205 -3.72 -13.93 -11.59
N LEU A 206 -4.90 -14.57 -11.55
CA LEU A 206 -5.22 -15.77 -12.31
C LEU A 206 -5.67 -15.48 -13.74
N GLY A 207 -6.12 -14.27 -14.03
CA GLY A 207 -6.68 -13.83 -15.32
C GLY A 207 -5.66 -13.27 -16.31
N ARG A 208 -4.41 -13.77 -16.31
CA ARG A 208 -3.36 -13.31 -17.23
C ARG A 208 -3.16 -14.25 -18.38
#